data_762d84359ca1dd814f26462800aa4d86
#
_entry.id   762d84359ca1dd814f26462800aa4d86
#
_cell.length_a   1.000
_cell.length_b   1.000
_cell.length_c   1.000
_cell.angle_alpha   90.00
_cell.angle_beta   90.00
_cell.angle_gamma   90.00
#
_symmetry.space_group_name_H-M   'P 1'
#
loop_
_entity.id
_entity.type
_entity.pdbx_description
1 polymer ?
#
loop_
_entity_poly.entity_id
_entity_poly.type
_entity_poly.pdbx_seq_one_letter_code
_entity_poly.pdbx_strand_id
1 'polypeptide(L)'
;MDKIVTKKQQLLQKLITDYDKNLNNQILLVCLIYIGLSISWNLIFKWFNVPFSRAHIGVLILCFVVQLAVFWVFHIVNIPQKIRTHIVLLFVIFVTISLYFGSGYSESWSYFLLIPIISSLYGKRALSIYYSIIGLLSLSIISIVYPINPQYVTDGIDISNRILLYLIIATFSYLLLSKLNMLYNKQVNTVVTSLETTLEQVAKSFIIAMEAKDHYTFGHSERVSQYAVALGKQLPEYHDEQQLKHLRLSGLLHDIGKINISEDILTKLTKLTKLTDTEYDIIKTHTTFGAQMIEKIEGLEELKSGVLYHHERWDGKGYPSELKASEIPLDARILALADSFDAMTSTRSYQDEHFIEEAFQELEKGLGTQFDPNLSEALSAAKPEFSKIYSEYHNPLNEFEKLTDFL
;
A
#
# COMPACT_ATOMS: atom_id res chain seq x y z
N MET A 1 7.86 -8.13 8.26
CA MET A 1 7.26 -6.80 8.08
C MET A 1 8.09 -5.88 7.18
N ASP A 2 9.39 -5.75 7.37
CA ASP A 2 10.24 -4.89 6.52
C ASP A 2 10.25 -5.27 5.04
N LYS A 3 10.14 -6.55 4.68
CA LYS A 3 10.20 -6.99 3.28
C LYS A 3 8.96 -6.61 2.46
N ILE A 4 7.74 -6.72 2.99
CA ILE A 4 6.49 -6.38 2.25
C ILE A 4 6.34 -4.87 2.15
N VAL A 5 6.55 -4.15 3.26
CA VAL A 5 6.57 -2.67 3.26
C VAL A 5 7.66 -2.18 2.32
N THR A 6 8.84 -2.80 2.34
CA THR A 6 9.94 -2.49 1.44
C THR A 6 9.60 -2.83 -0.01
N LYS A 7 8.96 -3.98 -0.30
CA LYS A 7 8.54 -4.39 -1.65
C LYS A 7 7.44 -3.47 -2.19
N LYS A 8 6.42 -3.14 -1.36
CA LYS A 8 5.36 -2.17 -1.69
C LYS A 8 5.93 -0.77 -1.96
N GLN A 9 6.84 -0.29 -1.10
CA GLN A 9 7.53 0.98 -1.30
C GLN A 9 8.41 0.98 -2.54
N GLN A 10 9.14 -0.10 -2.81
CA GLN A 10 9.95 -0.26 -4.02
C GLN A 10 9.08 -0.26 -5.28
N LEU A 11 7.94 -0.97 -5.27
CA LEU A 11 7.01 -0.99 -6.41
C LEU A 11 6.40 0.39 -6.65
N LEU A 12 5.94 1.06 -5.60
CA LEU A 12 5.40 2.42 -5.69
C LEU A 12 6.46 3.40 -6.20
N GLN A 13 7.69 3.30 -5.69
CA GLN A 13 8.80 4.13 -6.12
C GLN A 13 9.18 3.87 -7.58
N LYS A 14 9.12 2.62 -8.03
CA LYS A 14 9.33 2.25 -9.44
C LYS A 14 8.24 2.83 -10.32
N LEU A 15 6.97 2.70 -9.95
CA LEU A 15 5.84 3.27 -10.71
C LEU A 15 5.94 4.79 -10.84
N ILE A 16 6.27 5.50 -9.75
CA ILE A 16 6.48 6.96 -9.77
C ILE A 16 7.67 7.32 -10.67
N THR A 17 8.75 6.55 -10.62
CA THR A 17 9.94 6.78 -11.44
C THR A 17 9.66 6.56 -12.93
N ASP A 18 8.92 5.52 -13.28
CA ASP A 18 8.51 5.23 -14.66
C ASP A 18 7.54 6.28 -15.18
N TYR A 19 6.60 6.75 -14.35
CA TYR A 19 5.72 7.86 -14.67
C TYR A 19 6.49 9.16 -14.95
N ASP A 20 7.38 9.57 -14.03
CA ASP A 20 8.22 10.77 -14.19
C ASP A 20 9.08 10.67 -15.47
N LYS A 21 9.62 9.49 -15.78
CA LYS A 21 10.41 9.24 -17.00
C LYS A 21 9.58 9.46 -18.25
N ASN A 22 8.39 8.89 -18.29
CA ASN A 22 7.48 9.01 -19.42
C ASN A 22 7.03 10.47 -19.61
N LEU A 23 6.64 11.14 -18.53
CA LEU A 23 6.25 12.55 -18.53
C LEU A 23 7.38 13.46 -19.02
N ASN A 24 8.61 13.27 -18.56
CA ASN A 24 9.77 14.03 -19.03
C ASN A 24 9.96 13.92 -20.55
N ASN A 25 9.82 12.72 -21.11
CA ASN A 25 9.94 12.50 -22.54
C ASN A 25 8.80 13.19 -23.32
N GLN A 26 7.56 13.11 -22.78
CA GLN A 26 6.41 13.77 -23.40
C GLN A 26 6.55 15.29 -23.39
N ILE A 27 6.97 15.90 -22.29
CA ILE A 27 7.20 17.34 -22.19
C ILE A 27 8.25 17.80 -23.19
N LEU A 28 9.38 17.10 -23.25
CA LEU A 28 10.45 17.43 -24.22
C LEU A 28 9.94 17.31 -25.66
N LEU A 29 9.18 16.26 -26.00
CA LEU A 29 8.61 16.10 -27.33
C LEU A 29 7.63 17.24 -27.66
N VAL A 30 6.73 17.59 -26.74
CA VAL A 30 5.79 18.71 -26.94
C VAL A 30 6.54 20.03 -27.16
N CYS A 31 7.57 20.31 -26.36
CA CYS A 31 8.41 21.49 -26.54
C CYS A 31 9.07 21.50 -27.94
N LEU A 32 9.58 20.35 -28.40
CA LEU A 32 10.22 20.21 -29.71
C LEU A 32 9.25 20.49 -30.85
N ILE A 33 8.06 19.89 -30.79
CA ILE A 33 6.99 20.11 -31.78
C ILE A 33 6.61 21.58 -31.79
N TYR A 34 6.43 22.20 -30.62
CA TYR A 34 5.99 23.57 -30.50
C TYR A 34 7.02 24.57 -31.09
N ILE A 35 8.31 24.40 -30.78
CA ILE A 35 9.38 25.23 -31.38
C ILE A 35 9.45 25.01 -32.88
N GLY A 36 9.35 23.76 -33.36
CA GLY A 36 9.34 23.45 -34.79
C GLY A 36 8.17 24.13 -35.53
N LEU A 37 6.98 24.07 -34.95
CA LEU A 37 5.81 24.78 -35.46
C LEU A 37 6.01 26.31 -35.46
N SER A 38 6.60 26.87 -34.40
CA SER A 38 6.89 28.28 -34.29
C SER A 38 7.89 28.72 -35.35
N ILE A 39 8.94 27.96 -35.61
CA ILE A 39 9.89 28.24 -36.70
C ILE A 39 9.18 28.20 -38.06
N SER A 40 8.42 27.13 -38.33
CA SER A 40 7.74 26.96 -39.60
C SER A 40 6.75 28.09 -39.85
N TRP A 41 5.97 28.49 -38.83
CA TRP A 41 5.02 29.59 -38.91
C TRP A 41 5.71 30.93 -39.21
N ASN A 42 6.81 31.24 -38.54
CA ASN A 42 7.57 32.46 -38.78
C ASN A 42 8.26 32.48 -40.14
N LEU A 43 8.70 31.33 -40.67
CA LEU A 43 9.23 31.23 -42.04
C LEU A 43 8.14 31.48 -43.08
N ILE A 44 6.94 30.95 -42.90
CA ILE A 44 5.79 31.17 -43.78
C ILE A 44 5.45 32.68 -43.81
N PHE A 45 5.35 33.35 -42.65
CA PHE A 45 5.06 34.75 -42.60
C PHE A 45 6.15 35.62 -43.23
N LYS A 46 7.41 35.25 -43.04
CA LYS A 46 8.53 35.91 -43.72
C LYS A 46 8.47 35.75 -45.25
N TRP A 47 8.09 34.55 -45.73
CA TRP A 47 7.95 34.26 -47.17
C TRP A 47 6.86 35.10 -47.79
N PHE A 48 5.73 35.29 -47.14
CA PHE A 48 4.62 36.12 -47.62
C PHE A 48 4.75 37.61 -47.31
N ASN A 49 5.90 38.08 -46.79
CA ASN A 49 6.14 39.47 -46.39
C ASN A 49 5.04 40.04 -45.47
N VAL A 50 4.48 39.23 -44.60
CA VAL A 50 3.47 39.67 -43.65
C VAL A 50 4.11 40.67 -42.67
N PRO A 51 3.52 41.84 -42.41
CA PRO A 51 4.16 42.92 -41.61
C PRO A 51 4.37 42.61 -40.13
N PHE A 52 3.91 41.47 -39.67
CA PHE A 52 4.04 41.01 -38.27
C PHE A 52 5.27 40.14 -37.99
N SER A 53 6.12 39.87 -38.99
CA SER A 53 7.28 38.97 -38.82
C SER A 53 8.45 39.71 -38.15
N ARG A 54 8.32 40.04 -36.87
CA ARG A 54 9.43 40.56 -36.01
C ARG A 54 10.21 39.42 -35.34
N ALA A 55 10.02 38.20 -35.76
CA ALA A 55 10.59 37.02 -35.11
C ALA A 55 12.12 36.97 -35.30
N HIS A 56 12.81 36.74 -34.22
CA HIS A 56 14.24 36.40 -34.25
C HIS A 56 14.39 34.90 -34.47
N ILE A 57 14.21 34.47 -35.74
CA ILE A 57 14.25 33.04 -36.14
C ILE A 57 15.55 32.36 -35.68
N GLY A 58 16.69 33.09 -35.65
CA GLY A 58 17.96 32.56 -35.13
C GLY A 58 17.89 32.09 -33.67
N VAL A 59 17.13 32.78 -32.81
CA VAL A 59 16.91 32.39 -31.41
C VAL A 59 16.12 31.10 -31.35
N LEU A 60 15.06 30.93 -32.17
CA LEU A 60 14.25 29.74 -32.21
C LEU A 60 15.04 28.54 -32.74
N ILE A 61 15.87 28.73 -33.80
CA ILE A 61 16.74 27.68 -34.32
C ILE A 61 17.77 27.25 -33.27
N LEU A 62 18.41 28.19 -32.58
CA LEU A 62 19.33 27.88 -31.50
C LEU A 62 18.63 27.06 -30.38
N CYS A 63 17.44 27.49 -29.98
CA CYS A 63 16.63 26.76 -28.97
C CYS A 63 16.32 25.35 -29.45
N PHE A 64 15.95 25.17 -30.71
CA PHE A 64 15.66 23.85 -31.31
C PHE A 64 16.88 22.93 -31.28
N VAL A 65 18.06 23.45 -31.66
CA VAL A 65 19.32 22.69 -31.63
C VAL A 65 19.69 22.29 -30.20
N VAL A 66 19.59 23.21 -29.24
CA VAL A 66 19.84 22.90 -27.81
C VAL A 66 18.88 21.83 -27.32
N GLN A 67 17.63 21.89 -27.73
CA GLN A 67 16.64 20.87 -27.35
C GLN A 67 16.95 19.49 -27.92
N LEU A 68 17.35 19.41 -29.17
CA LEU A 68 17.80 18.14 -29.78
C LEU A 68 19.01 17.59 -29.01
N ALA A 69 19.95 18.43 -28.62
CA ALA A 69 21.11 18.02 -27.82
C ALA A 69 20.70 17.47 -26.45
N VAL A 70 19.79 18.15 -25.73
CA VAL A 70 19.26 17.68 -24.44
C VAL A 70 18.53 16.34 -24.59
N PHE A 71 17.70 16.20 -25.63
CA PHE A 71 16.99 14.96 -25.91
C PHE A 71 17.98 13.80 -26.18
N TRP A 72 19.03 14.07 -26.93
CA TRP A 72 20.09 13.10 -27.26
C TRP A 72 20.91 12.69 -26.02
N VAL A 73 21.30 13.67 -25.20
CA VAL A 73 22.00 13.41 -23.92
C VAL A 73 21.17 12.51 -23.01
N PHE A 74 19.87 12.71 -22.93
CA PHE A 74 18.97 11.88 -22.11
C PHE A 74 18.84 10.45 -22.61
N HIS A 75 19.14 10.18 -23.88
CA HIS A 75 19.16 8.82 -24.45
C HIS A 75 20.48 8.10 -24.17
N ILE A 76 21.59 8.81 -24.12
CA ILE A 76 22.94 8.23 -23.98
C ILE A 76 23.38 8.14 -22.53
N VAL A 77 23.10 9.19 -21.75
CA VAL A 77 23.56 9.31 -20.36
C VAL A 77 22.49 8.85 -19.38
N ASN A 78 22.83 7.91 -18.52
CA ASN A 78 21.93 7.46 -17.46
C ASN A 78 21.91 8.49 -16.30
N ILE A 79 21.06 9.51 -16.41
CA ILE A 79 20.90 10.56 -15.42
C ILE A 79 19.85 10.12 -14.39
N PRO A 80 20.10 10.28 -13.06
CA PRO A 80 19.13 10.01 -12.02
C PRO A 80 17.82 10.76 -12.27
N GLN A 81 16.68 10.07 -12.14
CA GLN A 81 15.38 10.61 -12.54
C GLN A 81 15.00 11.93 -11.85
N LYS A 82 15.39 12.12 -10.58
CA LYS A 82 15.19 13.40 -9.88
C LYS A 82 15.89 14.57 -10.58
N ILE A 83 17.15 14.39 -10.95
CA ILE A 83 17.93 15.41 -11.66
C ILE A 83 17.35 15.66 -13.06
N ARG A 84 16.97 14.59 -13.75
CA ARG A 84 16.33 14.68 -15.07
C ARG A 84 15.07 15.54 -15.05
N THR A 85 14.21 15.37 -14.05
CA THR A 85 12.99 16.17 -13.88
C THR A 85 13.33 17.67 -13.72
N HIS A 86 14.33 18.01 -12.90
CA HIS A 86 14.76 19.41 -12.74
C HIS A 86 15.33 19.98 -14.04
N ILE A 87 16.13 19.22 -14.78
CA ILE A 87 16.66 19.64 -16.09
C ILE A 87 15.52 19.93 -17.07
N VAL A 88 14.51 19.06 -17.14
CA VAL A 88 13.35 19.25 -18.03
C VAL A 88 12.58 20.51 -17.66
N LEU A 89 12.30 20.75 -16.38
CA LEU A 89 11.56 21.94 -15.95
C LEU A 89 12.35 23.24 -16.15
N LEU A 90 13.66 23.23 -15.91
CA LEU A 90 14.54 24.37 -16.27
C LEU A 90 14.56 24.60 -17.78
N PHE A 91 14.54 23.50 -18.53
CA PHE A 91 14.47 23.58 -19.99
C PHE A 91 13.14 24.16 -20.49
N VAL A 92 12.00 23.83 -19.85
CA VAL A 92 10.71 24.49 -20.14
C VAL A 92 10.81 26.01 -19.94
N ILE A 93 11.45 26.48 -18.87
CA ILE A 93 11.67 27.91 -18.64
C ILE A 93 12.55 28.48 -19.75
N PHE A 94 13.62 27.80 -20.12
CA PHE A 94 14.49 28.24 -21.23
C PHE A 94 13.70 28.35 -22.55
N VAL A 95 12.85 27.38 -22.86
CA VAL A 95 11.97 27.40 -24.03
C VAL A 95 11.00 28.58 -23.98
N THR A 96 10.34 28.83 -22.84
CA THR A 96 9.42 29.94 -22.69
C THR A 96 10.10 31.29 -22.86
N ILE A 97 11.32 31.45 -22.35
CA ILE A 97 12.16 32.66 -22.57
C ILE A 97 12.54 32.79 -24.05
N SER A 98 12.96 31.70 -24.69
CA SER A 98 13.33 31.71 -26.11
C SER A 98 12.15 32.07 -27.01
N LEU A 99 10.95 31.60 -26.67
CA LEU A 99 9.71 31.93 -27.37
C LEU A 99 9.33 33.41 -27.14
N TYR A 100 9.56 33.95 -25.96
CA TYR A 100 9.34 35.35 -25.67
C TYR A 100 10.14 36.27 -26.61
N PHE A 101 11.43 36.00 -26.77
CA PHE A 101 12.30 36.76 -27.65
C PHE A 101 12.17 36.39 -29.12
N GLY A 102 11.86 35.16 -29.44
CA GLY A 102 11.90 34.62 -30.78
C GLY A 102 10.59 34.72 -31.57
N SER A 103 9.43 34.74 -30.91
CA SER A 103 8.14 34.65 -31.60
C SER A 103 7.66 35.97 -32.20
N GLY A 104 8.13 37.11 -31.69
CA GLY A 104 7.75 38.43 -32.17
C GLY A 104 6.33 38.88 -31.85
N TYR A 105 5.59 38.15 -31.04
CA TYR A 105 4.21 38.47 -30.62
C TYR A 105 4.22 39.35 -29.37
N SER A 106 3.31 40.32 -29.29
CA SER A 106 3.06 41.10 -28.08
C SER A 106 2.64 40.27 -26.88
N GLU A 107 1.91 39.17 -27.15
CA GLU A 107 1.36 38.30 -26.14
C GLU A 107 2.30 37.12 -25.75
N SER A 108 3.55 37.13 -26.22
CA SER A 108 4.51 36.04 -25.96
C SER A 108 4.85 35.85 -24.48
N TRP A 109 4.56 36.82 -23.62
CA TRP A 109 4.59 36.68 -22.17
C TRP A 109 3.65 35.57 -21.66
N SER A 110 2.57 35.26 -22.38
CA SER A 110 1.60 34.23 -21.99
C SER A 110 2.18 32.82 -21.95
N TYR A 111 3.29 32.56 -22.63
CA TYR A 111 3.99 31.24 -22.55
C TYR A 111 4.44 30.92 -21.14
N PHE A 112 4.73 31.91 -20.30
CA PHE A 112 5.11 31.69 -18.91
C PHE A 112 3.97 31.05 -18.09
N LEU A 113 2.71 31.24 -18.48
CA LEU A 113 1.55 30.62 -17.82
C LEU A 113 1.56 29.09 -17.88
N LEU A 114 2.32 28.51 -18.81
CA LEU A 114 2.47 27.06 -18.93
C LEU A 114 3.37 26.46 -17.82
N ILE A 115 4.26 27.27 -17.23
CA ILE A 115 5.22 26.74 -16.23
C ILE A 115 4.52 26.17 -14.99
N PRO A 116 3.57 26.85 -14.32
CA PRO A 116 2.86 26.28 -13.18
C PRO A 116 2.00 25.08 -13.58
N ILE A 117 1.42 25.05 -14.77
CA ILE A 117 0.64 23.92 -15.28
C ILE A 117 1.54 22.70 -15.47
N ILE A 118 2.65 22.84 -16.21
CA ILE A 118 3.57 21.74 -16.51
C ILE A 118 4.22 21.21 -15.23
N SER A 119 4.65 22.10 -14.31
CA SER A 119 5.25 21.67 -13.06
C SER A 119 4.27 20.92 -12.15
N SER A 120 2.96 21.19 -12.25
CA SER A 120 1.92 20.50 -11.49
C SER A 120 1.68 19.07 -11.99
N LEU A 121 1.96 18.75 -13.27
CA LEU A 121 1.78 17.39 -13.83
C LEU A 121 2.61 16.33 -13.12
N TYR A 122 3.70 16.71 -12.46
CA TYR A 122 4.54 15.78 -11.70
C TYR A 122 3.90 15.28 -10.38
N GLY A 123 2.75 15.79 -9.99
CA GLY A 123 2.06 15.35 -8.78
C GLY A 123 2.71 15.81 -7.46
N LYS A 124 3.82 16.54 -7.51
CA LYS A 124 4.64 16.95 -6.35
C LYS A 124 4.42 18.41 -5.98
N ARG A 125 3.76 18.67 -4.84
CA ARG A 125 3.41 20.04 -4.39
C ARG A 125 4.62 20.96 -4.29
N ALA A 126 5.71 20.50 -3.68
CA ALA A 126 6.94 21.27 -3.52
C ALA A 126 7.55 21.68 -4.88
N LEU A 127 7.55 20.76 -5.85
CA LEU A 127 8.06 21.00 -7.19
C LEU A 127 7.21 22.03 -7.92
N SER A 128 5.89 21.91 -7.85
CA SER A 128 4.95 22.85 -8.47
C SER A 128 5.11 24.26 -7.92
N ILE A 129 5.20 24.43 -6.59
CA ILE A 129 5.43 25.74 -5.94
C ILE A 129 6.77 26.31 -6.35
N TYR A 130 7.85 25.53 -6.28
CA TYR A 130 9.20 26.00 -6.58
C TYR A 130 9.32 26.55 -8.02
N TYR A 131 8.84 25.79 -9.00
CA TYR A 131 8.92 26.21 -10.40
C TYR A 131 7.91 27.30 -10.76
N SER A 132 6.76 27.37 -10.08
CA SER A 132 5.84 28.51 -10.21
C SER A 132 6.48 29.82 -9.73
N ILE A 133 7.23 29.77 -8.63
CA ILE A 133 7.96 30.96 -8.14
C ILE A 133 9.05 31.37 -9.14
N ILE A 134 9.85 30.44 -9.66
CA ILE A 134 10.88 30.74 -10.67
C ILE A 134 10.25 31.32 -11.93
N GLY A 135 9.15 30.74 -12.40
CA GLY A 135 8.42 31.24 -13.56
C GLY A 135 7.89 32.66 -13.37
N LEU A 136 7.33 32.95 -12.18
CA LEU A 136 6.87 34.30 -11.82
C LEU A 136 8.02 35.32 -11.82
N LEU A 137 9.14 34.99 -11.20
CA LEU A 137 10.33 35.85 -11.17
C LEU A 137 10.86 36.08 -12.59
N SER A 138 10.93 35.04 -13.41
CA SER A 138 11.36 35.13 -14.81
C SER A 138 10.44 36.04 -15.63
N LEU A 139 9.11 35.87 -15.51
CA LEU A 139 8.13 36.74 -16.16
C LEU A 139 8.27 38.21 -15.73
N SER A 140 8.39 38.42 -14.41
CA SER A 140 8.51 39.77 -13.85
C SER A 140 9.77 40.50 -14.35
N ILE A 141 10.93 39.82 -14.23
CA ILE A 141 12.21 40.39 -14.67
C ILE A 141 12.19 40.71 -16.16
N ILE A 142 11.75 39.77 -16.99
CA ILE A 142 11.72 39.93 -18.44
C ILE A 142 10.73 41.02 -18.85
N SER A 143 9.55 41.10 -18.22
CA SER A 143 8.57 42.17 -18.52
C SER A 143 9.05 43.58 -18.19
N ILE A 144 9.88 43.70 -17.16
CA ILE A 144 10.42 45.00 -16.71
C ILE A 144 11.68 45.38 -17.52
N VAL A 145 12.63 44.46 -17.68
CA VAL A 145 13.95 44.74 -18.25
C VAL A 145 13.93 44.73 -19.79
N TYR A 146 13.12 43.88 -20.40
CA TYR A 146 13.07 43.66 -21.85
C TYR A 146 11.63 43.76 -22.39
N PRO A 147 10.97 44.92 -22.33
CA PRO A 147 9.64 45.08 -22.88
C PRO A 147 9.65 44.84 -24.39
N ILE A 148 8.66 44.09 -24.91
CA ILE A 148 8.59 43.71 -26.34
C ILE A 148 8.41 44.95 -27.25
N ASN A 149 7.80 46.02 -26.75
CA ASN A 149 7.61 47.27 -27.45
C ASN A 149 8.18 48.44 -26.64
N PRO A 150 9.44 48.85 -26.89
CA PRO A 150 10.03 49.96 -26.19
C PRO A 150 9.34 51.33 -26.50
N GLN A 151 8.55 51.43 -27.59
CA GLN A 151 7.80 52.65 -27.96
C GLN A 151 6.45 52.77 -27.22
N TYR A 152 5.88 51.71 -26.72
CA TYR A 152 4.78 51.75 -25.77
C TYR A 152 5.39 51.64 -24.39
N VAL A 153 5.37 52.69 -23.60
CA VAL A 153 5.64 52.64 -22.17
C VAL A 153 4.74 51.52 -21.65
N THR A 154 5.34 50.37 -21.30
CA THR A 154 4.60 49.30 -20.64
C THR A 154 4.06 49.89 -19.37
N ASP A 155 2.75 50.19 -19.38
CA ASP A 155 2.09 50.77 -18.24
C ASP A 155 2.26 49.79 -17.06
N GLY A 156 2.55 50.31 -15.89
CA GLY A 156 2.63 49.49 -14.66
C GLY A 156 1.36 48.65 -14.46
N ILE A 157 0.24 49.08 -15.01
CA ILE A 157 -1.05 48.35 -15.04
C ILE A 157 -0.92 47.08 -15.88
N ASP A 158 -0.27 47.12 -17.06
CA ASP A 158 -0.13 45.93 -17.93
C ASP A 158 0.77 44.89 -17.26
N ILE A 159 1.86 45.28 -16.65
CA ILE A 159 2.76 44.39 -15.90
C ILE A 159 2.01 43.78 -14.71
N SER A 160 1.24 44.59 -13.97
CA SER A 160 0.43 44.10 -12.84
C SER A 160 -0.61 43.08 -13.29
N ASN A 161 -1.27 43.26 -14.41
CA ASN A 161 -2.26 42.34 -14.96
C ASN A 161 -1.62 41.01 -15.38
N ARG A 162 -0.42 41.02 -15.96
CA ARG A 162 0.33 39.78 -16.29
C ARG A 162 0.71 39.01 -15.06
N ILE A 163 1.21 39.68 -14.03
CA ILE A 163 1.54 39.06 -12.74
C ILE A 163 0.29 38.47 -12.08
N LEU A 164 -0.81 39.24 -12.06
CA LEU A 164 -2.06 38.81 -11.48
C LEU A 164 -2.60 37.54 -12.20
N LEU A 165 -2.61 37.55 -13.54
CA LEU A 165 -3.06 36.38 -14.31
C LEU A 165 -2.16 35.17 -14.06
N TYR A 166 -0.84 35.38 -13.95
CA TYR A 166 0.09 34.29 -13.60
C TYR A 166 -0.25 33.68 -12.23
N LEU A 167 -0.45 34.53 -11.22
CA LEU A 167 -0.80 34.09 -9.86
C LEU A 167 -2.13 33.31 -9.84
N ILE A 168 -3.12 33.76 -10.61
CA ILE A 168 -4.39 33.05 -10.76
C ILE A 168 -4.15 31.64 -11.34
N ILE A 169 -3.42 31.54 -12.45
CA ILE A 169 -3.14 30.24 -13.09
C ILE A 169 -2.33 29.34 -12.17
N ALA A 170 -1.31 29.86 -11.49
CA ALA A 170 -0.50 29.10 -10.54
C ALA A 170 -1.35 28.57 -9.37
N THR A 171 -2.25 29.41 -8.85
CA THR A 171 -3.18 29.02 -7.78
C THR A 171 -4.13 27.92 -8.24
N PHE A 172 -4.76 28.07 -9.41
CA PHE A 172 -5.63 27.03 -9.96
C PHE A 172 -4.88 25.73 -10.24
N SER A 173 -3.67 25.79 -10.80
CA SER A 173 -2.83 24.62 -11.04
C SER A 173 -2.50 23.88 -9.73
N TYR A 174 -2.17 24.62 -8.67
CA TYR A 174 -1.91 24.05 -7.35
C TYR A 174 -3.18 23.44 -6.71
N LEU A 175 -4.32 24.12 -6.79
CA LEU A 175 -5.59 23.62 -6.27
C LEU A 175 -6.02 22.34 -7.01
N LEU A 176 -5.90 22.32 -8.34
CA LEU A 176 -6.20 21.15 -9.16
C LEU A 176 -5.30 19.97 -8.78
N LEU A 177 -3.99 20.20 -8.67
CA LEU A 177 -3.04 19.19 -8.21
C LEU A 177 -3.41 18.65 -6.83
N SER A 178 -3.73 19.54 -5.89
CA SER A 178 -4.11 19.14 -4.53
C SER A 178 -5.38 18.31 -4.51
N LYS A 179 -6.38 18.68 -5.33
CA LYS A 179 -7.64 17.93 -5.47
C LYS A 179 -7.42 16.56 -6.11
N LEU A 180 -6.63 16.48 -7.17
CA LEU A 180 -6.32 15.21 -7.85
C LEU A 180 -5.56 14.27 -6.91
N ASN A 181 -4.57 14.75 -6.16
CA ASN A 181 -3.84 13.94 -5.19
C ASN A 181 -4.76 13.41 -4.07
N MET A 182 -5.69 14.26 -3.59
CA MET A 182 -6.67 13.83 -2.59
C MET A 182 -7.59 12.72 -3.13
N LEU A 183 -8.10 12.88 -4.35
CA LEU A 183 -8.98 11.88 -5.00
C LEU A 183 -8.22 10.58 -5.25
N TYR A 184 -7.00 10.65 -5.76
CA TYR A 184 -6.15 9.50 -6.02
C TYR A 184 -5.88 8.71 -4.73
N ASN A 185 -5.46 9.39 -3.66
CA ASN A 185 -5.21 8.74 -2.38
C ASN A 185 -6.48 8.09 -1.81
N LYS A 186 -7.63 8.74 -1.95
CA LYS A 186 -8.91 8.17 -1.54
C LYS A 186 -9.24 6.89 -2.32
N GLN A 187 -9.08 6.90 -3.65
CA GLN A 187 -9.33 5.72 -4.48
C GLN A 187 -8.38 4.57 -4.14
N VAL A 188 -7.08 4.85 -4.00
CA VAL A 188 -6.08 3.83 -3.64
C VAL A 188 -6.43 3.20 -2.30
N ASN A 189 -6.73 4.00 -1.28
CA ASN A 189 -7.13 3.47 0.02
C ASN A 189 -8.40 2.63 -0.05
N THR A 190 -9.42 3.07 -0.80
CA THR A 190 -10.65 2.30 -0.98
C THR A 190 -10.39 0.95 -1.63
N VAL A 191 -9.56 0.90 -2.68
CA VAL A 191 -9.19 -0.35 -3.37
C VAL A 191 -8.40 -1.27 -2.44
N VAL A 192 -7.44 -0.74 -1.70
CA VAL A 192 -6.65 -1.53 -0.74
C VAL A 192 -7.56 -2.14 0.33
N THR A 193 -8.42 -1.33 0.95
CA THR A 193 -9.36 -1.83 1.97
C THR A 193 -10.32 -2.88 1.39
N SER A 194 -10.83 -2.67 0.17
CA SER A 194 -11.70 -3.65 -0.49
C SER A 194 -10.99 -4.98 -0.76
N LEU A 195 -9.72 -4.94 -1.20
CA LEU A 195 -8.92 -6.14 -1.41
C LEU A 195 -8.66 -6.90 -0.10
N GLU A 196 -8.31 -6.18 0.98
CA GLU A 196 -8.13 -6.77 2.30
C GLU A 196 -9.40 -7.48 2.79
N THR A 197 -10.57 -6.82 2.65
CA THR A 197 -11.86 -7.40 3.01
C THR A 197 -12.19 -8.64 2.17
N THR A 198 -11.92 -8.58 0.85
CA THR A 198 -12.16 -9.71 -0.05
C THR A 198 -11.27 -10.90 0.31
N LEU A 199 -9.99 -10.67 0.61
CA LEU A 199 -9.07 -11.72 1.05
C LEU A 199 -9.55 -12.39 2.34
N GLU A 200 -10.03 -11.60 3.31
CA GLU A 200 -10.60 -12.13 4.55
C GLU A 200 -11.85 -12.98 4.29
N GLN A 201 -12.76 -12.52 3.43
CA GLN A 201 -13.97 -13.27 3.05
C GLN A 201 -13.63 -14.58 2.34
N VAL A 202 -12.65 -14.58 1.44
CA VAL A 202 -12.17 -15.78 0.74
C VAL A 202 -11.56 -16.76 1.76
N ALA A 203 -10.72 -16.28 2.68
CA ALA A 203 -10.14 -17.10 3.73
C ALA A 203 -11.24 -17.75 4.60
N LYS A 204 -12.23 -16.96 5.03
CA LYS A 204 -13.39 -17.48 5.79
C LYS A 204 -14.17 -18.53 4.99
N SER A 205 -14.40 -18.31 3.70
CA SER A 205 -15.11 -19.29 2.86
C SER A 205 -14.35 -20.62 2.76
N PHE A 206 -13.01 -20.58 2.67
CA PHE A 206 -12.19 -21.79 2.69
C PHE A 206 -12.27 -22.52 4.04
N ILE A 207 -12.26 -21.77 5.15
CA ILE A 207 -12.37 -22.33 6.50
C ILE A 207 -13.73 -23.01 6.67
N ILE A 208 -14.83 -22.35 6.28
CA ILE A 208 -16.17 -22.93 6.36
C ILE A 208 -16.23 -24.23 5.55
N ALA A 209 -15.66 -24.26 4.34
CA ALA A 209 -15.62 -25.46 3.52
C ALA A 209 -14.77 -26.58 4.16
N MET A 210 -13.71 -26.23 4.89
CA MET A 210 -12.87 -27.16 5.63
C MET A 210 -13.59 -27.69 6.89
N GLU A 211 -14.17 -26.79 7.68
CA GLU A 211 -14.91 -27.12 8.90
C GLU A 211 -16.19 -27.92 8.60
N ALA A 212 -16.81 -27.73 7.42
CA ALA A 212 -17.91 -28.58 6.96
C ALA A 212 -17.50 -30.04 6.75
N LYS A 213 -16.21 -30.30 6.52
CA LYS A 213 -15.64 -31.65 6.42
C LYS A 213 -15.36 -32.26 7.81
N ASP A 214 -15.12 -31.40 8.80
CA ASP A 214 -14.89 -31.80 10.20
C ASP A 214 -16.02 -31.22 11.07
N HIS A 215 -17.14 -31.96 11.15
CA HIS A 215 -18.39 -31.53 11.80
C HIS A 215 -18.26 -31.04 13.25
N TYR A 216 -17.09 -31.19 13.87
CA TYR A 216 -16.82 -30.78 15.25
C TYR A 216 -16.22 -29.39 15.41
N THR A 217 -15.72 -28.80 14.33
CA THR A 217 -14.90 -27.57 14.37
C THR A 217 -15.63 -26.34 13.85
N PHE A 218 -16.97 -26.39 13.72
CA PHE A 218 -17.69 -25.20 13.21
C PHE A 218 -17.45 -23.99 14.11
N GLY A 219 -16.88 -22.93 13.50
CA GLY A 219 -16.53 -21.69 14.18
C GLY A 219 -15.27 -21.75 15.06
N HIS A 220 -14.58 -22.90 15.15
CA HIS A 220 -13.34 -23.04 15.89
C HIS A 220 -12.26 -22.05 15.44
N SER A 221 -11.96 -22.04 14.16
CA SER A 221 -10.92 -21.15 13.60
C SER A 221 -11.23 -19.66 13.84
N GLU A 222 -12.50 -19.25 13.78
CA GLU A 222 -12.91 -17.88 14.08
C GLU A 222 -12.71 -17.58 15.57
N ARG A 223 -13.10 -18.47 16.49
CA ARG A 223 -12.89 -18.28 17.94
C ARG A 223 -11.40 -18.25 18.29
N VAL A 224 -10.59 -19.19 17.78
CA VAL A 224 -9.13 -19.19 17.96
C VAL A 224 -8.52 -17.87 17.49
N SER A 225 -8.95 -17.38 16.33
CA SER A 225 -8.46 -16.08 15.81
C SER A 225 -8.78 -14.90 16.74
N GLN A 226 -9.96 -14.91 17.36
CA GLN A 226 -10.39 -13.86 18.31
C GLN A 226 -9.63 -13.95 19.63
N TYR A 227 -9.44 -15.15 20.18
CA TYR A 227 -8.62 -15.39 21.37
C TYR A 227 -7.17 -14.97 21.15
N ALA A 228 -6.60 -15.32 20.00
CA ALA A 228 -5.24 -14.90 19.63
C ALA A 228 -5.11 -13.37 19.58
N VAL A 229 -6.08 -12.67 18.97
CA VAL A 229 -6.10 -11.20 18.96
C VAL A 229 -6.26 -10.61 20.34
N ALA A 230 -7.10 -11.20 21.21
CA ALA A 230 -7.28 -10.75 22.60
C ALA A 230 -5.96 -10.84 23.39
N LEU A 231 -5.18 -11.93 23.21
CA LEU A 231 -3.83 -12.08 23.77
C LEU A 231 -2.85 -11.07 23.16
N GLY A 232 -2.82 -10.97 21.82
CA GLY A 232 -1.91 -10.07 21.12
C GLY A 232 -2.06 -8.61 21.54
N LYS A 233 -3.28 -8.14 21.79
CA LYS A 233 -3.55 -6.77 22.28
C LYS A 233 -2.90 -6.46 23.63
N GLN A 234 -2.55 -7.46 24.41
CA GLN A 234 -1.87 -7.30 25.70
C GLN A 234 -0.35 -7.26 25.57
N LEU A 235 0.19 -7.44 24.36
CA LEU A 235 1.63 -7.56 24.12
C LEU A 235 2.16 -6.33 23.37
N PRO A 236 3.33 -5.79 23.76
CA PRO A 236 3.93 -4.63 23.12
C PRO A 236 4.31 -4.86 21.65
N GLU A 237 4.51 -6.11 21.24
CA GLU A 237 4.85 -6.49 19.87
C GLU A 237 3.69 -6.28 18.89
N TYR A 238 2.44 -6.17 19.36
CA TYR A 238 1.23 -6.04 18.54
C TYR A 238 0.55 -4.67 18.68
N HIS A 239 1.34 -3.59 18.75
CA HIS A 239 0.79 -2.22 18.81
C HIS A 239 0.22 -1.74 17.47
N ASP A 240 0.65 -2.36 16.35
CA ASP A 240 0.16 -2.01 15.02
C ASP A 240 -1.07 -2.86 14.66
N GLU A 241 -2.12 -2.20 14.19
CA GLU A 241 -3.35 -2.84 13.71
C GLU A 241 -3.06 -3.89 12.61
N GLN A 242 -2.02 -3.69 11.81
CA GLN A 242 -1.61 -4.63 10.79
C GLN A 242 -1.05 -5.93 11.39
N GLN A 243 -0.28 -5.86 12.47
CA GLN A 243 0.22 -7.04 13.18
C GLN A 243 -0.92 -7.85 13.79
N LEU A 244 -1.90 -7.18 14.39
CA LEU A 244 -3.11 -7.85 14.89
C LEU A 244 -3.93 -8.51 13.78
N LYS A 245 -4.03 -7.88 12.61
CA LYS A 245 -4.66 -8.51 11.43
C LYS A 245 -3.93 -9.76 10.97
N HIS A 246 -2.60 -9.74 10.95
CA HIS A 246 -1.79 -10.92 10.62
C HIS A 246 -1.99 -12.04 11.62
N LEU A 247 -1.96 -11.73 12.92
CA LEU A 247 -2.22 -12.71 13.98
C LEU A 247 -3.62 -13.31 13.85
N ARG A 248 -4.63 -12.49 13.56
CA ARG A 248 -6.00 -12.93 13.30
C ARG A 248 -6.08 -13.89 12.12
N LEU A 249 -5.47 -13.54 10.97
CA LEU A 249 -5.44 -14.40 9.79
C LEU A 249 -4.67 -15.70 10.07
N SER A 250 -3.57 -15.65 10.84
CA SER A 250 -2.86 -16.87 11.27
C SER A 250 -3.75 -17.77 12.09
N GLY A 251 -4.54 -17.24 13.02
CA GLY A 251 -5.51 -18.00 13.80
C GLY A 251 -6.63 -18.59 12.94
N LEU A 252 -7.15 -17.79 11.98
CA LEU A 252 -8.15 -18.30 11.04
C LEU A 252 -7.65 -19.46 10.18
N LEU A 253 -6.38 -19.43 9.77
CA LEU A 253 -5.80 -20.37 8.81
C LEU A 253 -4.91 -21.45 9.44
N HIS A 254 -4.75 -21.48 10.79
CA HIS A 254 -3.79 -22.36 11.45
C HIS A 254 -3.98 -23.82 11.06
N ASP A 255 -5.21 -24.24 10.89
CA ASP A 255 -5.65 -25.61 10.59
C ASP A 255 -5.94 -25.87 9.10
N ILE A 256 -5.68 -24.91 8.19
CA ILE A 256 -6.03 -25.03 6.75
C ILE A 256 -5.48 -26.32 6.10
N GLY A 257 -4.36 -26.82 6.61
CA GLY A 257 -3.75 -28.06 6.10
C GLY A 257 -4.54 -29.33 6.38
N LYS A 258 -5.54 -29.30 7.28
CA LYS A 258 -6.47 -30.43 7.51
C LYS A 258 -7.26 -30.80 6.26
N ILE A 259 -7.36 -29.91 5.27
CA ILE A 259 -7.99 -30.22 3.98
C ILE A 259 -7.37 -31.45 3.29
N ASN A 260 -6.10 -31.72 3.55
CA ASN A 260 -5.35 -32.84 3.00
C ASN A 260 -5.50 -34.14 3.79
N ILE A 261 -6.16 -34.12 4.94
CA ILE A 261 -6.39 -35.30 5.78
C ILE A 261 -7.71 -35.97 5.37
N SER A 262 -7.74 -37.30 5.35
CA SER A 262 -8.97 -38.03 5.04
C SER A 262 -10.03 -37.83 6.12
N GLU A 263 -11.29 -37.80 5.72
CA GLU A 263 -12.45 -37.65 6.62
C GLU A 263 -12.53 -38.76 7.67
N ASP A 264 -12.15 -39.98 7.31
CA ASP A 264 -12.12 -41.14 8.24
C ASP A 264 -11.18 -40.87 9.42
N ILE A 265 -10.01 -40.26 9.21
CA ILE A 265 -9.05 -39.95 10.26
C ILE A 265 -9.56 -38.79 11.11
N LEU A 266 -10.10 -37.72 10.47
CA LEU A 266 -10.66 -36.59 11.17
C LEU A 266 -11.85 -37.01 12.05
N THR A 267 -12.74 -37.89 11.55
CA THR A 267 -13.87 -38.40 12.30
C THR A 267 -13.44 -39.24 13.52
N LYS A 268 -12.33 -39.94 13.46
CA LYS A 268 -11.78 -40.67 14.63
C LYS A 268 -11.29 -39.73 15.72
N LEU A 269 -10.65 -38.60 15.32
CA LEU A 269 -10.19 -37.57 16.23
C LEU A 269 -11.37 -36.99 17.03
N THR A 270 -12.46 -36.67 16.35
CA THR A 270 -13.67 -36.10 16.95
C THR A 270 -14.46 -37.04 17.83
N LYS A 271 -14.49 -38.32 17.50
CA LYS A 271 -15.19 -39.36 18.29
C LYS A 271 -14.39 -39.88 19.48
N LEU A 272 -13.22 -39.26 19.79
CA LEU A 272 -12.31 -39.72 20.85
C LEU A 272 -11.92 -41.19 20.71
N THR A 273 -12.00 -41.75 19.51
CA THR A 273 -11.55 -43.12 19.22
C THR A 273 -10.03 -43.13 19.11
N LYS A 274 -9.43 -44.20 19.64
CA LYS A 274 -7.97 -44.30 19.71
C LYS A 274 -7.37 -44.30 18.30
N LEU A 275 -6.60 -43.24 18.00
CA LEU A 275 -5.80 -43.19 16.79
C LEU A 275 -4.61 -44.13 16.88
N THR A 276 -4.23 -44.71 15.77
CA THR A 276 -2.94 -45.42 15.65
C THR A 276 -1.81 -44.39 15.54
N ASP A 277 -0.59 -44.80 15.86
CA ASP A 277 0.58 -43.92 15.74
C ASP A 277 0.75 -43.36 14.31
N THR A 278 0.47 -44.20 13.30
CA THR A 278 0.52 -43.76 11.89
C THR A 278 -0.55 -42.70 11.55
N GLU A 279 -1.78 -42.89 12.06
CA GLU A 279 -2.85 -41.89 11.87
C GLU A 279 -2.53 -40.56 12.57
N TYR A 280 -1.92 -40.63 13.76
CA TYR A 280 -1.47 -39.46 14.47
C TYR A 280 -0.36 -38.71 13.71
N ASP A 281 0.59 -39.44 13.11
CA ASP A 281 1.63 -38.86 12.28
C ASP A 281 1.03 -38.19 11.00
N ILE A 282 -0.01 -38.76 10.42
CA ILE A 282 -0.75 -38.13 9.32
C ILE A 282 -1.40 -36.85 9.78
N ILE A 283 -2.02 -36.80 10.95
CA ILE A 283 -2.63 -35.59 11.50
C ILE A 283 -1.58 -34.49 11.66
N LYS A 284 -0.40 -34.78 12.19
CA LYS A 284 0.68 -33.79 12.35
C LYS A 284 1.07 -33.08 11.04
N THR A 285 0.87 -33.74 9.90
CA THR A 285 1.23 -33.16 8.60
C THR A 285 0.41 -31.93 8.23
N HIS A 286 -0.75 -31.66 8.89
CA HIS A 286 -1.54 -30.46 8.57
C HIS A 286 -0.75 -29.16 8.76
N THR A 287 0.13 -29.10 9.75
CA THR A 287 0.96 -27.91 9.99
C THR A 287 1.89 -27.60 8.82
N THR A 288 2.58 -28.62 8.30
CA THR A 288 3.48 -28.49 7.17
C THR A 288 2.74 -28.25 5.85
N PHE A 289 1.62 -28.93 5.63
CA PHE A 289 0.76 -28.69 4.47
C PHE A 289 0.14 -27.31 4.48
N GLY A 290 -0.41 -26.88 5.61
CA GLY A 290 -0.94 -25.54 5.78
C GLY A 290 0.11 -24.46 5.49
N ALA A 291 1.30 -24.60 6.05
CA ALA A 291 2.42 -23.70 5.80
C ALA A 291 2.82 -23.65 4.30
N GLN A 292 2.84 -24.79 3.61
CA GLN A 292 3.11 -24.85 2.17
C GLN A 292 2.02 -24.18 1.33
N MET A 293 0.75 -24.28 1.75
CA MET A 293 -0.35 -23.59 1.08
C MET A 293 -0.22 -22.07 1.23
N ILE A 294 0.02 -21.59 2.44
CA ILE A 294 0.21 -20.17 2.75
C ILE A 294 1.40 -19.58 1.98
N GLU A 295 2.52 -20.30 1.90
CA GLU A 295 3.72 -19.85 1.20
C GLU A 295 3.51 -19.58 -0.29
N LYS A 296 2.50 -20.22 -0.91
CA LYS A 296 2.16 -20.03 -2.34
C LYS A 296 1.29 -18.81 -2.60
N ILE A 297 0.75 -18.18 -1.55
CA ILE A 297 -0.15 -17.03 -1.68
C ILE A 297 0.67 -15.75 -1.44
N GLU A 298 0.86 -14.96 -2.49
CA GLU A 298 1.60 -13.69 -2.39
C GLU A 298 0.92 -12.75 -1.38
N GLY A 299 1.70 -12.30 -0.37
CA GLY A 299 1.22 -11.42 0.69
C GLY A 299 0.79 -12.11 1.99
N LEU A 300 0.77 -13.45 2.03
CA LEU A 300 0.48 -14.24 3.24
C LEU A 300 1.69 -14.96 3.83
N GLU A 301 2.90 -14.74 3.28
CA GLU A 301 4.12 -15.46 3.69
C GLU A 301 4.45 -15.29 5.18
N GLU A 302 4.06 -14.18 5.78
CA GLU A 302 4.29 -13.88 7.21
C GLU A 302 3.45 -14.78 8.13
N LEU A 303 2.29 -15.29 7.65
CA LEU A 303 1.43 -16.18 8.42
C LEU A 303 2.00 -17.59 8.56
N LYS A 304 2.97 -17.96 7.71
CA LYS A 304 3.58 -19.29 7.64
C LYS A 304 4.08 -19.78 9.00
N SER A 305 4.70 -18.90 9.77
CA SER A 305 5.29 -19.25 11.07
C SER A 305 4.22 -19.64 12.10
N GLY A 306 3.13 -18.89 12.18
CA GLY A 306 2.00 -19.23 13.04
C GLY A 306 1.37 -20.56 12.67
N VAL A 307 1.07 -20.77 11.37
CA VAL A 307 0.46 -21.99 10.86
C VAL A 307 1.37 -23.22 11.03
N LEU A 308 2.68 -23.07 10.79
CA LEU A 308 3.61 -24.20 10.87
C LEU A 308 3.87 -24.68 12.31
N TYR A 309 3.96 -23.74 13.26
CA TYR A 309 4.53 -24.01 14.57
C TYR A 309 3.52 -23.91 15.74
N HIS A 310 2.21 -23.78 15.49
CA HIS A 310 1.21 -23.63 16.57
C HIS A 310 1.08 -24.87 17.47
N HIS A 311 1.59 -26.03 17.05
CA HIS A 311 1.68 -27.26 17.86
C HIS A 311 3.07 -27.50 18.46
N GLU A 312 3.99 -26.55 18.32
CA GLU A 312 5.23 -26.59 19.07
C GLU A 312 4.97 -26.32 20.54
N ARG A 313 5.78 -26.93 21.39
CA ARG A 313 5.67 -26.85 22.84
C ARG A 313 6.90 -26.16 23.41
N TRP A 314 6.70 -25.37 24.44
CA TRP A 314 7.79 -24.65 25.10
C TRP A 314 8.91 -25.58 25.57
N ASP A 315 8.57 -26.83 25.99
CA ASP A 315 9.50 -27.84 26.43
C ASP A 315 10.25 -28.58 25.30
N GLY A 316 9.95 -28.29 24.03
CA GLY A 316 10.56 -28.90 22.84
C GLY A 316 10.00 -30.28 22.50
N LYS A 317 8.83 -30.67 23.06
CA LYS A 317 8.17 -31.95 22.77
C LYS A 317 7.00 -31.79 21.79
N GLY A 318 6.95 -30.66 21.09
CA GLY A 318 5.95 -30.37 20.07
C GLY A 318 6.30 -30.91 18.69
N TYR A 319 5.62 -30.43 17.67
CA TYR A 319 5.86 -30.74 16.28
C TYR A 319 5.57 -29.52 15.40
N PRO A 320 6.09 -29.44 14.17
CA PRO A 320 6.81 -30.45 13.41
C PRO A 320 8.33 -30.43 13.57
N SER A 321 8.91 -29.41 14.22
CA SER A 321 10.36 -29.17 14.23
C SER A 321 11.00 -29.32 15.62
N GLU A 322 10.23 -29.63 16.66
CA GLU A 322 10.66 -29.78 18.03
C GLU A 322 11.40 -28.54 18.58
N LEU A 323 10.92 -27.34 18.15
CA LEU A 323 11.46 -26.07 18.60
C LEU A 323 11.24 -25.89 20.11
N LYS A 324 12.18 -25.23 20.78
CA LYS A 324 12.16 -25.05 22.23
C LYS A 324 12.18 -23.58 22.62
N ALA A 325 11.37 -23.23 23.60
CA ALA A 325 11.35 -21.90 24.23
C ALA A 325 11.18 -20.79 23.17
N SER A 326 12.08 -19.79 23.18
CA SER A 326 12.04 -18.64 22.28
C SER A 326 12.39 -18.94 20.80
N GLU A 327 12.79 -20.16 20.48
CA GLU A 327 12.93 -20.60 19.08
C GLU A 327 11.56 -20.68 18.39
N ILE A 328 10.48 -20.91 19.18
CA ILE A 328 9.11 -20.89 18.66
C ILE A 328 8.70 -19.45 18.38
N PRO A 329 8.25 -19.12 17.16
CA PRO A 329 7.77 -17.79 16.83
C PRO A 329 6.62 -17.34 17.76
N LEU A 330 6.56 -16.04 18.06
CA LEU A 330 5.58 -15.50 19.02
C LEU A 330 4.13 -15.77 18.59
N ASP A 331 3.80 -15.61 17.30
CA ASP A 331 2.48 -15.92 16.75
C ASP A 331 2.08 -17.38 17.07
N ALA A 332 2.99 -18.32 16.87
CA ALA A 332 2.73 -19.74 17.14
C ALA A 332 2.51 -20.00 18.65
N ARG A 333 3.27 -19.33 19.55
CA ARG A 333 3.07 -19.44 20.99
C ARG A 333 1.70 -18.89 21.44
N ILE A 334 1.25 -17.80 20.84
CA ILE A 334 -0.08 -17.22 21.09
C ILE A 334 -1.17 -18.15 20.57
N LEU A 335 -1.01 -18.68 19.35
CA LEU A 335 -1.98 -19.61 18.75
C LEU A 335 -2.09 -20.91 19.55
N ALA A 336 -0.99 -21.45 20.09
CA ALA A 336 -1.02 -22.63 20.94
C ALA A 336 -1.89 -22.44 22.20
N LEU A 337 -1.86 -21.27 22.82
CA LEU A 337 -2.74 -20.93 23.94
C LEU A 337 -4.19 -20.78 23.51
N ALA A 338 -4.44 -20.05 22.43
CA ALA A 338 -5.78 -19.77 21.92
C ALA A 338 -6.50 -21.05 21.46
N ASP A 339 -5.79 -21.89 20.71
CA ASP A 339 -6.29 -23.18 20.24
C ASP A 339 -6.59 -24.13 21.40
N SER A 340 -5.68 -24.26 22.36
CA SER A 340 -5.89 -25.11 23.54
C SER A 340 -7.06 -24.62 24.39
N PHE A 341 -7.27 -23.31 24.53
CA PHE A 341 -8.43 -22.77 25.24
C PHE A 341 -9.73 -23.15 24.53
N ASP A 342 -9.80 -22.94 23.21
CA ASP A 342 -10.99 -23.30 22.44
C ASP A 342 -11.28 -24.81 22.47
N ALA A 343 -10.25 -25.64 22.32
CA ALA A 343 -10.40 -27.09 22.41
C ALA A 343 -10.96 -27.56 23.77
N MET A 344 -10.57 -26.94 24.88
CA MET A 344 -11.09 -27.27 26.21
C MET A 344 -12.52 -26.77 26.42
N THR A 345 -12.92 -25.65 25.82
CA THR A 345 -14.20 -25.00 26.07
C THR A 345 -15.29 -25.40 25.08
N SER A 346 -14.95 -25.83 23.85
CA SER A 346 -15.92 -26.20 22.80
C SER A 346 -16.52 -27.60 22.98
N THR A 347 -15.87 -28.50 23.67
CA THR A 347 -16.31 -29.91 23.79
C THR A 347 -17.49 -30.14 24.73
N ARG A 348 -17.98 -29.08 25.43
CA ARG A 348 -19.04 -29.25 26.46
C ARG A 348 -20.13 -28.21 26.26
N SER A 349 -21.34 -28.71 25.97
CA SER A 349 -22.54 -27.91 25.62
C SER A 349 -23.23 -27.20 26.80
N TYR A 350 -22.57 -26.95 27.91
CA TYR A 350 -23.15 -26.28 29.06
C TYR A 350 -22.45 -24.95 29.36
N GLN A 351 -23.25 -23.89 29.42
CA GLN A 351 -22.85 -22.53 29.85
C GLN A 351 -22.59 -22.52 31.35
N ASP A 352 -21.42 -22.96 31.80
CA ASP A 352 -21.04 -22.80 33.20
C ASP A 352 -19.73 -21.98 33.28
N GLU A 353 -19.77 -20.87 34.01
CA GLU A 353 -18.57 -20.04 34.27
C GLU A 353 -17.42 -20.85 34.89
N HIS A 354 -17.76 -21.96 35.58
CA HIS A 354 -16.77 -22.90 36.11
C HIS A 354 -15.85 -23.49 35.03
N PHE A 355 -16.36 -23.74 33.82
CA PHE A 355 -15.54 -24.33 32.76
C PHE A 355 -14.50 -23.38 32.20
N ILE A 356 -14.83 -22.09 32.11
CA ILE A 356 -13.88 -21.07 31.67
C ILE A 356 -12.72 -20.98 32.68
N GLU A 357 -13.05 -20.99 33.96
CA GLU A 357 -12.09 -20.93 35.05
C GLU A 357 -11.18 -22.17 35.08
N GLU A 358 -11.76 -23.35 34.89
CA GLU A 358 -10.98 -24.61 34.78
C GLU A 358 -10.05 -24.60 33.57
N ALA A 359 -10.50 -24.09 32.40
CA ALA A 359 -9.68 -23.95 31.22
C ALA A 359 -8.48 -23.00 31.44
N PHE A 360 -8.72 -21.85 32.11
CA PHE A 360 -7.62 -20.97 32.48
C PHE A 360 -6.63 -21.61 33.45
N GLN A 361 -7.11 -22.35 34.44
CA GLN A 361 -6.24 -23.07 35.37
C GLN A 361 -5.37 -24.12 34.67
N GLU A 362 -5.93 -24.85 33.67
CA GLU A 362 -5.15 -25.77 32.87
C GLU A 362 -4.11 -25.08 31.98
N LEU A 363 -4.45 -23.93 31.38
CA LEU A 363 -3.47 -23.13 30.65
C LEU A 363 -2.34 -22.65 31.57
N GLU A 364 -2.66 -22.16 32.76
CA GLU A 364 -1.68 -21.67 33.75
C GLU A 364 -0.76 -22.82 34.23
N LYS A 365 -1.30 -24.02 34.47
CA LYS A 365 -0.50 -25.22 34.78
C LYS A 365 0.45 -25.63 33.65
N GLY A 366 0.05 -25.37 32.41
CA GLY A 366 0.84 -25.64 31.21
C GLY A 366 1.99 -24.67 30.96
N LEU A 367 2.00 -23.51 31.62
CA LEU A 367 3.07 -22.52 31.46
C LEU A 367 4.43 -23.08 31.89
N GLY A 368 5.45 -22.83 31.07
CA GLY A 368 6.80 -23.38 31.24
C GLY A 368 7.01 -24.81 30.74
N THR A 369 5.94 -25.51 30.33
CA THR A 369 5.99 -26.85 29.73
C THR A 369 5.39 -26.83 28.32
N GLN A 370 4.08 -26.79 28.20
CA GLN A 370 3.41 -26.69 26.92
C GLN A 370 3.44 -25.27 26.38
N PHE A 371 3.21 -24.27 27.23
CA PHE A 371 3.04 -22.87 26.84
C PHE A 371 4.19 -21.99 27.34
N ASP A 372 4.37 -20.88 26.66
CA ASP A 372 5.36 -19.86 27.01
C ASP A 372 5.01 -19.20 28.36
N PRO A 373 5.86 -19.30 29.37
CA PRO A 373 5.64 -18.66 30.67
C PRO A 373 5.62 -17.12 30.61
N ASN A 374 6.26 -16.51 29.60
CA ASN A 374 6.25 -15.06 29.42
C ASN A 374 4.88 -14.52 28.99
N LEU A 375 3.97 -15.36 28.52
CA LEU A 375 2.59 -14.97 28.17
C LEU A 375 1.63 -14.96 29.37
N SER A 376 2.07 -15.29 30.57
CA SER A 376 1.24 -15.37 31.78
C SER A 376 0.49 -14.07 32.08
N GLU A 377 1.17 -12.91 32.03
CA GLU A 377 0.56 -11.62 32.29
C GLU A 377 -0.47 -11.26 31.20
N ALA A 378 -0.13 -11.51 29.94
CA ALA A 378 -1.03 -11.27 28.81
C ALA A 378 -2.27 -12.18 28.88
N LEU A 379 -2.10 -13.45 29.24
CA LEU A 379 -3.20 -14.40 29.43
C LEU A 379 -4.17 -13.93 30.53
N SER A 380 -3.63 -13.53 31.69
CA SER A 380 -4.41 -13.00 32.80
C SER A 380 -5.18 -11.73 32.42
N ALA A 381 -4.53 -10.79 31.70
CA ALA A 381 -5.14 -9.55 31.24
C ALA A 381 -6.22 -9.79 30.14
N ALA A 382 -6.07 -10.81 29.32
CA ALA A 382 -7.02 -11.16 28.24
C ALA A 382 -8.25 -11.93 28.76
N LYS A 383 -8.25 -12.45 29.97
CA LYS A 383 -9.32 -13.28 30.55
C LYS A 383 -10.74 -12.70 30.40
N PRO A 384 -11.00 -11.40 30.66
CA PRO A 384 -12.33 -10.82 30.46
C PRO A 384 -12.82 -10.88 29.00
N GLU A 385 -11.91 -10.66 28.06
CA GLU A 385 -12.25 -10.71 26.62
C GLU A 385 -12.48 -12.15 26.16
N PHE A 386 -11.72 -13.12 26.66
CA PHE A 386 -11.95 -14.54 26.41
C PHE A 386 -13.34 -14.98 26.90
N SER A 387 -13.72 -14.58 28.11
CA SER A 387 -15.04 -14.89 28.68
C SER A 387 -16.16 -14.26 27.83
N LYS A 388 -15.96 -13.05 27.33
CA LYS A 388 -16.90 -12.38 26.44
C LYS A 388 -17.05 -13.12 25.11
N ILE A 389 -15.94 -13.44 24.44
CA ILE A 389 -15.92 -14.21 23.18
C ILE A 389 -16.65 -15.54 23.39
N TYR A 390 -16.32 -16.27 24.47
CA TYR A 390 -16.99 -17.53 24.80
C TYR A 390 -18.51 -17.37 24.92
N SER A 391 -18.98 -16.37 25.67
CA SER A 391 -20.41 -16.11 25.86
C SER A 391 -21.15 -15.74 24.58
N GLU A 392 -20.51 -15.01 23.67
CA GLU A 392 -21.06 -14.62 22.36
C GLU A 392 -21.29 -15.82 21.44
N TYR A 393 -20.40 -16.82 21.48
CA TYR A 393 -20.51 -18.01 20.63
C TYR A 393 -21.42 -19.11 21.19
N HIS A 394 -21.58 -19.18 22.50
CA HIS A 394 -22.41 -20.19 23.17
C HIS A 394 -23.81 -19.69 23.54
N ASN A 395 -24.19 -18.48 23.11
CA ASN A 395 -25.57 -17.98 23.29
C ASN A 395 -26.48 -18.58 22.22
N PRO A 396 -27.54 -19.36 22.60
CA PRO A 396 -28.44 -20.01 21.65
C PRO A 396 -29.14 -19.07 20.68
N LEU A 397 -29.34 -17.78 21.07
CA LEU A 397 -29.95 -16.76 20.20
C LEU A 397 -29.00 -16.33 19.07
N ASN A 398 -27.70 -16.29 19.34
CA ASN A 398 -26.69 -15.91 18.35
C ASN A 398 -26.32 -17.06 17.39
N GLU A 399 -26.48 -18.30 17.80
CA GLU A 399 -26.27 -19.47 16.94
C GLU A 399 -27.27 -19.50 15.78
N PHE A 400 -28.51 -19.11 16.04
CA PHE A 400 -29.56 -19.07 15.00
C PHE A 400 -29.40 -17.91 14.02
N GLU A 401 -29.00 -16.73 14.48
CA GLU A 401 -28.71 -15.57 13.62
C GLU A 401 -27.49 -15.82 12.73
N LYS A 402 -26.45 -16.44 13.26
CA LYS A 402 -25.26 -16.78 12.47
C LYS A 402 -25.53 -17.80 11.36
N LEU A 403 -26.45 -18.75 11.60
CA LEU A 403 -26.87 -19.69 10.58
C LEU A 403 -27.71 -19.03 9.46
N THR A 404 -28.45 -17.96 9.78
CA THR A 404 -29.25 -17.21 8.79
C THR A 404 -28.45 -16.20 7.97
N ASP A 405 -27.35 -15.67 8.52
CA ASP A 405 -26.44 -14.78 7.79
C ASP A 405 -25.54 -15.52 6.76
N PHE A 406 -25.53 -16.85 6.79
CA PHE A 406 -24.81 -17.70 5.85
C PHE A 406 -25.69 -18.29 4.73
N LEU A 407 -27.01 -18.07 4.77
CA LEU A 407 -27.98 -18.46 3.73
C LEU A 407 -28.45 -17.27 2.92
#